data_89d97c6a3648580546aa665318cd7040
#
_entry.id   89d97c6a3648580546aa665318cd7040
#
_cell.length_a   1.000
_cell.length_b   1.000
_cell.length_c   1.000
_cell.angle_alpha   90.00
_cell.angle_beta   90.00
_cell.angle_gamma   90.00
#
_symmetry.space_group_name_H-M   'P 1'
#
loop_
_entity.id
_entity.type
_entity.pdbx_description
1 polymer ?
#
loop_
_entity_poly.entity_id
_entity_poly.type
_entity_poly.pdbx_seq_one_letter_code
_entity_poly.pdbx_strand_id
1 'polypeptide(L)'
;MAEVVLQNVTKRFSDHVALDDVSMTVPDGSFVVLLGPTGAGKTTTLRMISGLDQPDGGEIFIGGMPMRGLTPAQRNVAMVFQQYSLYPHLTVRENLEFPLKSPLLSTPRAEIDRKVKAIAEVLQIAHKLENKATALSGGEMQRVSIGRALVRSPQIYLMDEPLSSLDAKLRADLRIELKSIQAGSGATLLYVTHDQIEAMTMATHVGVLQQGRLVQFGSPREVYENPVSIYAAARLGLPRINILPADIFAGAPPRARNIGLRPEHIRQGSGEESLVTRVEHLGDQTRLHLSFRNHQIVTVTDAHTALRSGDIVKIEPNKPLYFDAEGMRLA
;
A
#
# COMPACT_ATOMS: atom_id res chain seq x y z
N MET A 1 -9.42 -16.55 11.09
CA MET A 1 -9.04 -15.86 9.86
C MET A 1 -8.32 -16.86 8.98
N ALA A 2 -7.86 -16.51 7.80
CA ALA A 2 -7.27 -17.49 6.92
C ALA A 2 -6.04 -16.94 6.19
N GLU A 3 -5.03 -17.79 5.99
CA GLU A 3 -3.94 -17.56 5.07
C GLU A 3 -4.45 -17.56 3.62
N VAL A 4 -3.85 -16.74 2.75
CA VAL A 4 -4.09 -16.79 1.30
C VAL A 4 -2.80 -17.09 0.58
N VAL A 5 -2.80 -18.12 -0.26
CA VAL A 5 -1.66 -18.51 -1.07
C VAL A 5 -2.00 -18.41 -2.55
N LEU A 6 -1.19 -17.66 -3.28
CA LEU A 6 -1.18 -17.65 -4.74
C LEU A 6 0.00 -18.49 -5.22
N GLN A 7 -0.24 -19.41 -6.14
CA GLN A 7 0.80 -20.28 -6.73
C GLN A 7 0.78 -20.12 -8.25
N ASN A 8 1.81 -19.48 -8.79
CA ASN A 8 2.04 -19.26 -10.23
C ASN A 8 0.82 -18.67 -10.95
N VAL A 9 0.12 -17.73 -10.28
CA VAL A 9 -1.13 -17.15 -10.79
C VAL A 9 -0.86 -16.25 -11.99
N THR A 10 -1.48 -16.60 -13.11
CA THR A 10 -1.41 -15.84 -14.37
C THR A 10 -2.81 -15.42 -14.79
N LYS A 11 -2.93 -14.17 -15.27
CA LYS A 11 -4.17 -13.62 -15.81
C LYS A 11 -3.91 -12.79 -17.05
N ARG A 12 -4.67 -13.07 -18.10
CA ARG A 12 -4.64 -12.34 -19.38
C ARG A 12 -6.00 -11.74 -19.68
N PHE A 13 -6.00 -10.56 -20.25
CA PHE A 13 -7.18 -9.90 -20.82
C PHE A 13 -6.84 -9.55 -22.26
N SER A 14 -7.44 -10.26 -23.22
CA SER A 14 -7.08 -10.14 -24.64
C SER A 14 -5.56 -10.25 -24.82
N ASP A 15 -4.91 -9.20 -25.31
CA ASP A 15 -3.45 -9.18 -25.58
C ASP A 15 -2.61 -8.70 -24.40
N HIS A 16 -3.25 -8.33 -23.26
CA HIS A 16 -2.55 -7.81 -22.10
C HIS A 16 -2.41 -8.86 -20.98
N VAL A 17 -1.19 -9.08 -20.52
CA VAL A 17 -0.90 -9.92 -19.37
C VAL A 17 -1.00 -9.05 -18.10
N ALA A 18 -2.08 -9.22 -17.35
CA ALA A 18 -2.34 -8.46 -16.13
C ALA A 18 -1.64 -9.03 -14.89
N LEU A 19 -1.50 -10.36 -14.82
CA LEU A 19 -0.67 -11.09 -13.85
C LEU A 19 0.16 -12.11 -14.59
N ASP A 20 1.45 -12.21 -14.26
CA ASP A 20 2.42 -13.06 -14.88
C ASP A 20 3.20 -13.83 -13.82
N ASP A 21 2.81 -15.07 -13.58
CA ASP A 21 3.46 -16.00 -12.66
C ASP A 21 3.59 -15.47 -11.21
N VAL A 22 2.51 -14.91 -10.68
CA VAL A 22 2.50 -14.33 -9.33
C VAL A 22 2.37 -15.44 -8.29
N SER A 23 3.40 -15.55 -7.44
CA SER A 23 3.40 -16.44 -6.27
C SER A 23 3.64 -15.61 -5.01
N MET A 24 2.72 -15.67 -4.04
CA MET A 24 2.87 -15.01 -2.75
C MET A 24 1.98 -15.68 -1.69
N THR A 25 2.38 -15.50 -0.44
CA THR A 25 1.59 -15.90 0.73
C THR A 25 1.20 -14.68 1.54
N VAL A 26 -0.10 -14.51 1.79
CA VAL A 26 -0.66 -13.57 2.76
C VAL A 26 -0.83 -14.33 4.07
N PRO A 27 0.02 -14.13 5.08
CA PRO A 27 -0.06 -14.90 6.32
C PRO A 27 -1.37 -14.65 7.08
N ASP A 28 -1.86 -15.64 7.80
CA ASP A 28 -3.03 -15.48 8.66
C ASP A 28 -2.83 -14.35 9.68
N GLY A 29 -3.85 -13.53 9.89
CA GLY A 29 -3.80 -12.39 10.80
C GLY A 29 -2.87 -11.25 10.37
N SER A 30 -2.33 -11.25 9.14
CA SER A 30 -1.45 -10.22 8.64
C SER A 30 -2.20 -9.07 7.95
N PHE A 31 -1.57 -7.90 7.92
CA PHE A 31 -1.93 -6.77 7.08
C PHE A 31 -0.94 -6.68 5.92
N VAL A 32 -1.28 -7.24 4.77
CA VAL A 32 -0.43 -7.20 3.57
C VAL A 32 -0.83 -6.05 2.67
N VAL A 33 0.14 -5.25 2.23
CA VAL A 33 -0.08 -4.16 1.28
C VAL A 33 0.61 -4.48 -0.05
N LEU A 34 -0.14 -4.48 -1.15
CA LEU A 34 0.40 -4.51 -2.50
C LEU A 34 0.60 -3.10 -3.03
N LEU A 35 1.85 -2.78 -3.32
CA LEU A 35 2.29 -1.48 -3.81
C LEU A 35 2.73 -1.56 -5.27
N GLY A 36 2.33 -0.60 -6.08
CA GLY A 36 2.74 -0.50 -7.48
C GLY A 36 2.00 0.60 -8.21
N PRO A 37 2.43 0.99 -9.43
CA PRO A 37 1.75 1.99 -10.25
C PRO A 37 0.39 1.47 -10.74
N THR A 38 -0.39 2.36 -11.35
CA THR A 38 -1.58 1.97 -12.08
C THR A 38 -1.21 0.96 -13.17
N GLY A 39 -2.01 -0.09 -13.32
CA GLY A 39 -1.73 -1.16 -14.29
C GLY A 39 -0.71 -2.22 -13.81
N ALA A 40 -0.17 -2.14 -12.58
CA ALA A 40 0.78 -3.14 -12.07
C ALA A 40 0.17 -4.53 -11.77
N GLY A 41 -1.16 -4.69 -11.83
CA GLY A 41 -1.85 -5.95 -11.52
C GLY A 41 -2.51 -6.00 -10.14
N LYS A 42 -2.46 -4.93 -9.34
CA LYS A 42 -2.96 -4.88 -7.96
C LYS A 42 -4.44 -5.24 -7.84
N THR A 43 -5.33 -4.50 -8.51
CA THR A 43 -6.78 -4.74 -8.54
C THR A 43 -7.09 -6.14 -9.11
N THR A 44 -6.36 -6.56 -10.14
CA THR A 44 -6.50 -7.88 -10.73
C THR A 44 -6.22 -8.98 -9.70
N THR A 45 -5.17 -8.83 -8.89
CA THR A 45 -4.87 -9.77 -7.79
C THR A 45 -6.04 -9.89 -6.81
N LEU A 46 -6.65 -8.77 -6.38
CA LEU A 46 -7.82 -8.79 -5.50
C LEU A 46 -9.01 -9.49 -6.18
N ARG A 47 -9.24 -9.22 -7.47
CA ARG A 47 -10.35 -9.83 -8.25
C ARG A 47 -10.18 -11.34 -8.41
N MET A 48 -8.93 -11.83 -8.57
CA MET A 48 -8.64 -13.26 -8.59
C MET A 48 -8.96 -13.92 -7.25
N ILE A 49 -8.51 -13.32 -6.13
CA ILE A 49 -8.74 -13.86 -4.79
C ILE A 49 -10.23 -13.83 -4.44
N SER A 50 -10.93 -12.74 -4.77
CA SER A 50 -12.37 -12.61 -4.51
C SER A 50 -13.24 -13.54 -5.36
N GLY A 51 -12.71 -14.08 -6.46
CA GLY A 51 -13.47 -14.91 -7.41
C GLY A 51 -14.34 -14.12 -8.38
N LEU A 52 -14.15 -12.80 -8.46
CA LEU A 52 -14.79 -11.95 -9.49
C LEU A 52 -14.24 -12.26 -10.88
N ASP A 53 -12.95 -12.64 -10.94
CA ASP A 53 -12.32 -13.17 -12.14
C ASP A 53 -11.65 -14.51 -11.80
N GLN A 54 -11.45 -15.35 -12.82
CA GLN A 54 -10.76 -16.63 -12.68
C GLN A 54 -9.33 -16.51 -13.25
N PRO A 55 -8.31 -17.11 -12.62
CA PRO A 55 -6.97 -17.18 -13.18
C PRO A 55 -6.96 -18.06 -14.44
N ASP A 56 -6.10 -17.72 -15.41
CA ASP A 56 -5.89 -18.51 -16.62
C ASP A 56 -4.84 -19.61 -16.36
N GLY A 57 -3.96 -19.42 -15.36
CA GLY A 57 -2.99 -20.39 -14.87
C GLY A 57 -2.74 -20.24 -13.38
N GLY A 58 -2.20 -21.29 -12.78
CA GLY A 58 -1.91 -21.31 -11.34
C GLY A 58 -3.13 -21.62 -10.49
N GLU A 59 -2.95 -21.51 -9.16
CA GLU A 59 -3.97 -21.85 -8.17
C GLU A 59 -4.01 -20.82 -7.04
N ILE A 60 -5.18 -20.66 -6.42
CA ILE A 60 -5.39 -19.79 -5.25
C ILE A 60 -5.98 -20.63 -4.13
N PHE A 61 -5.41 -20.51 -2.94
CA PHE A 61 -5.89 -21.19 -1.73
C PHE A 61 -6.27 -20.14 -0.69
N ILE A 62 -7.35 -20.40 0.04
CA ILE A 62 -7.77 -19.63 1.22
C ILE A 62 -7.97 -20.64 2.36
N GLY A 63 -7.21 -20.48 3.46
CA GLY A 63 -7.27 -21.43 4.58
C GLY A 63 -6.92 -22.85 4.16
N GLY A 64 -5.98 -23.03 3.22
CA GLY A 64 -5.57 -24.31 2.67
C GLY A 64 -6.55 -24.94 1.67
N MET A 65 -7.72 -24.34 1.43
CA MET A 65 -8.70 -24.84 0.46
C MET A 65 -8.50 -24.21 -0.92
N PRO A 66 -8.51 -24.99 -2.02
CA PRO A 66 -8.41 -24.45 -3.38
C PRO A 66 -9.69 -23.68 -3.74
N MET A 67 -9.52 -22.52 -4.37
CA MET A 67 -10.62 -21.61 -4.71
C MET A 67 -11.16 -21.77 -6.14
N ARG A 68 -10.61 -22.71 -6.92
CA ARG A 68 -11.05 -22.96 -8.30
C ARG A 68 -12.51 -23.43 -8.30
N GLY A 69 -13.31 -22.84 -9.18
CA GLY A 69 -14.73 -23.18 -9.32
C GLY A 69 -15.65 -22.60 -8.24
N LEU A 70 -15.12 -22.01 -7.18
CA LEU A 70 -15.93 -21.36 -6.16
C LEU A 70 -16.34 -19.95 -6.57
N THR A 71 -17.63 -19.64 -6.38
CA THR A 71 -18.16 -18.29 -6.58
C THR A 71 -17.69 -17.33 -5.48
N PRO A 72 -17.73 -15.99 -5.70
CA PRO A 72 -17.36 -15.01 -4.66
C PRO A 72 -18.09 -15.21 -3.33
N ALA A 73 -19.37 -15.58 -3.37
CA ALA A 73 -20.18 -15.82 -2.17
C ALA A 73 -19.66 -17.01 -1.34
N GLN A 74 -19.13 -18.04 -1.98
CA GLN A 74 -18.62 -19.25 -1.35
C GLN A 74 -17.21 -19.06 -0.75
N ARG A 75 -16.43 -18.08 -1.26
CA ARG A 75 -15.06 -17.82 -0.77
C ARG A 75 -15.01 -17.11 0.57
N ASN A 76 -16.15 -16.65 1.10
CA ASN A 76 -16.25 -15.93 2.38
C ASN A 76 -15.24 -14.78 2.54
N VAL A 77 -15.11 -13.97 1.49
CA VAL A 77 -14.27 -12.76 1.47
C VAL A 77 -15.15 -11.51 1.53
N ALA A 78 -14.64 -10.40 2.06
CA ALA A 78 -15.26 -9.09 1.94
C ALA A 78 -14.37 -8.18 1.10
N MET A 79 -14.95 -7.51 0.10
CA MET A 79 -14.20 -6.61 -0.80
C MET A 79 -14.72 -5.19 -0.70
N VAL A 80 -13.78 -4.26 -0.53
CA VAL A 80 -13.99 -2.80 -0.67
C VAL A 80 -13.44 -2.40 -2.03
N PHE A 81 -14.32 -1.87 -2.88
CA PHE A 81 -13.96 -1.42 -4.22
C PHE A 81 -13.47 0.03 -4.21
N GLN A 82 -12.66 0.39 -5.17
CA GLN A 82 -12.20 1.77 -5.40
C GLN A 82 -13.37 2.74 -5.62
N GLN A 83 -14.39 2.30 -6.37
CA GLN A 83 -15.69 2.98 -6.42
C GLN A 83 -16.54 2.46 -5.27
N TYR A 84 -17.22 3.33 -4.56
CA TYR A 84 -17.93 3.05 -3.29
C TYR A 84 -18.89 1.87 -3.34
N SER A 85 -19.48 1.58 -4.51
CA SER A 85 -20.41 0.47 -4.76
C SER A 85 -21.57 0.40 -3.75
N LEU A 86 -22.04 1.55 -3.26
CA LEU A 86 -23.18 1.62 -2.35
C LEU A 86 -24.50 1.42 -3.10
N TYR A 87 -25.49 0.94 -2.39
CA TYR A 87 -26.87 0.89 -2.87
C TYR A 87 -27.49 2.29 -2.73
N PRO A 88 -27.70 3.05 -3.82
CA PRO A 88 -28.01 4.48 -3.75
C PRO A 88 -29.40 4.76 -3.16
N HIS A 89 -30.34 3.83 -3.31
CA HIS A 89 -31.70 3.92 -2.79
C HIS A 89 -31.84 3.57 -1.31
N LEU A 90 -30.80 2.93 -0.72
CA LEU A 90 -30.79 2.55 0.69
C LEU A 90 -30.15 3.65 1.55
N THR A 91 -30.56 3.69 2.83
CA THR A 91 -29.92 4.51 3.86
C THR A 91 -28.53 3.98 4.20
N VAL A 92 -27.73 4.74 4.95
CA VAL A 92 -26.44 4.29 5.50
C VAL A 92 -26.64 3.04 6.35
N ARG A 93 -27.62 3.07 7.25
CA ARG A 93 -28.01 1.91 8.09
C ARG A 93 -28.27 0.68 7.24
N GLU A 94 -29.14 0.80 6.25
CA GLU A 94 -29.53 -0.31 5.38
C GLU A 94 -28.35 -0.84 4.55
N ASN A 95 -27.45 0.04 4.07
CA ASN A 95 -26.23 -0.37 3.41
C ASN A 95 -25.32 -1.20 4.31
N LEU A 96 -25.18 -0.81 5.60
CA LEU A 96 -24.39 -1.55 6.59
C LEU A 96 -25.06 -2.87 7.00
N GLU A 97 -26.38 -2.89 7.12
CA GLU A 97 -27.15 -4.10 7.47
C GLU A 97 -27.19 -5.13 6.32
N PHE A 98 -27.12 -4.66 5.08
CA PHE A 98 -27.34 -5.49 3.88
C PHE A 98 -26.55 -6.80 3.88
N PRO A 99 -25.23 -6.81 4.10
CA PRO A 99 -24.47 -8.06 4.11
C PRO A 99 -24.84 -9.00 5.27
N LEU A 100 -25.33 -8.47 6.40
CA LEU A 100 -25.73 -9.25 7.58
C LEU A 100 -27.12 -9.87 7.43
N LYS A 101 -27.96 -9.32 6.56
CA LYS A 101 -29.31 -9.85 6.24
C LYS A 101 -29.25 -11.01 5.25
N SER A 102 -28.07 -11.42 4.80
CA SER A 102 -27.94 -12.58 3.92
C SER A 102 -28.51 -13.84 4.58
N PRO A 103 -29.36 -14.62 3.89
CA PRO A 103 -29.87 -15.88 4.42
C PRO A 103 -28.76 -16.86 4.84
N LEU A 104 -27.57 -16.75 4.23
CA LEU A 104 -26.40 -17.58 4.57
C LEU A 104 -25.84 -17.30 5.97
N LEU A 105 -26.06 -16.10 6.53
CA LEU A 105 -25.50 -15.70 7.83
C LEU A 105 -26.47 -15.87 8.97
N SER A 106 -27.79 -15.83 8.72
CA SER A 106 -28.86 -15.97 9.73
C SER A 106 -28.65 -15.11 10.99
N THR A 107 -28.14 -13.87 10.82
CA THR A 107 -27.76 -13.00 11.94
C THR A 107 -29.00 -12.43 12.63
N PRO A 108 -29.14 -12.58 13.97
CA PRO A 108 -30.27 -12.02 14.73
C PRO A 108 -30.35 -10.48 14.64
N ARG A 109 -31.55 -9.91 14.62
CA ARG A 109 -31.78 -8.46 14.49
C ARG A 109 -31.02 -7.64 15.54
N ALA A 110 -31.03 -8.04 16.79
CA ALA A 110 -30.33 -7.35 17.87
C ALA A 110 -28.80 -7.33 17.66
N GLU A 111 -28.22 -8.38 17.05
CA GLU A 111 -26.82 -8.43 16.73
C GLU A 111 -26.48 -7.53 15.54
N ILE A 112 -27.35 -7.47 14.52
CA ILE A 112 -27.23 -6.55 13.39
C ILE A 112 -27.17 -5.11 13.90
N ASP A 113 -28.14 -4.70 14.73
CA ASP A 113 -28.22 -3.35 15.28
C ASP A 113 -26.96 -3.00 16.10
N ARG A 114 -26.46 -3.92 16.92
CA ARG A 114 -25.23 -3.73 17.69
C ARG A 114 -24.01 -3.54 16.79
N LYS A 115 -23.82 -4.41 15.80
CA LYS A 115 -22.68 -4.36 14.87
C LYS A 115 -22.69 -3.07 14.03
N VAL A 116 -23.86 -2.71 13.49
CA VAL A 116 -24.04 -1.50 12.69
C VAL A 116 -23.71 -0.25 13.51
N LYS A 117 -24.22 -0.16 14.75
CA LYS A 117 -23.95 0.98 15.64
C LYS A 117 -22.47 1.09 15.95
N ALA A 118 -21.82 -0.02 16.35
CA ALA A 118 -20.39 -0.03 16.67
C ALA A 118 -19.52 0.43 15.49
N ILE A 119 -19.75 -0.10 14.28
CA ILE A 119 -19.00 0.29 13.09
C ILE A 119 -19.29 1.73 12.68
N ALA A 120 -20.53 2.20 12.82
CA ALA A 120 -20.89 3.57 12.50
C ALA A 120 -20.20 4.59 13.44
N GLU A 121 -20.02 4.25 14.71
CA GLU A 121 -19.26 5.05 15.69
C GLU A 121 -17.77 5.09 15.33
N VAL A 122 -17.15 3.93 15.11
CA VAL A 122 -15.74 3.81 14.70
C VAL A 122 -15.44 4.64 13.45
N LEU A 123 -16.30 4.56 12.44
CA LEU A 123 -16.12 5.28 11.17
C LEU A 123 -16.66 6.71 11.21
N GLN A 124 -17.11 7.22 12.37
CA GLN A 124 -17.62 8.57 12.56
C GLN A 124 -18.81 8.93 11.62
N ILE A 125 -19.68 7.95 11.32
CA ILE A 125 -20.85 8.10 10.46
C ILE A 125 -22.18 7.82 11.19
N ALA A 126 -22.15 7.70 12.52
CA ALA A 126 -23.34 7.40 13.31
C ALA A 126 -24.47 8.43 13.12
N HIS A 127 -24.11 9.71 12.97
CA HIS A 127 -25.04 10.82 12.73
C HIS A 127 -25.68 10.80 11.32
N LYS A 128 -25.20 9.94 10.43
CA LYS A 128 -25.70 9.80 9.04
C LYS A 128 -26.51 8.52 8.82
N LEU A 129 -26.72 7.69 9.82
CA LEU A 129 -27.34 6.37 9.66
C LEU A 129 -28.68 6.40 8.92
N GLU A 130 -29.48 7.43 9.11
CA GLU A 130 -30.80 7.56 8.49
C GLU A 130 -30.75 8.30 7.13
N ASN A 131 -29.59 8.81 6.71
CA ASN A 131 -29.43 9.48 5.43
C ASN A 131 -29.36 8.44 4.29
N LYS A 132 -29.90 8.78 3.12
CA LYS A 132 -29.69 7.99 1.90
C LYS A 132 -28.25 8.10 1.41
N ALA A 133 -27.72 7.05 0.77
CA ALA A 133 -26.38 7.06 0.24
C ALA A 133 -26.13 8.19 -0.77
N THR A 134 -27.16 8.62 -1.51
CA THR A 134 -27.10 9.73 -2.45
C THR A 134 -26.92 11.12 -1.82
N ALA A 135 -27.17 11.24 -0.50
CA ALA A 135 -27.02 12.49 0.23
C ALA A 135 -25.66 12.62 0.95
N LEU A 136 -24.72 11.73 0.67
CA LEU A 136 -23.41 11.68 1.30
C LEU A 136 -22.34 12.36 0.43
N SER A 137 -21.35 12.95 1.08
CA SER A 137 -20.09 13.35 0.43
C SER A 137 -19.28 12.12 0.01
N GLY A 138 -18.30 12.28 -0.89
CA GLY A 138 -17.42 11.19 -1.33
C GLY A 138 -16.71 10.49 -0.16
N GLY A 139 -16.20 11.25 0.81
CA GLY A 139 -15.56 10.69 2.00
C GLY A 139 -16.53 9.92 2.90
N GLU A 140 -17.79 10.38 3.05
CA GLU A 140 -18.81 9.64 3.79
C GLU A 140 -19.21 8.34 3.08
N MET A 141 -19.37 8.38 1.75
CA MET A 141 -19.62 7.19 0.92
C MET A 141 -18.52 6.15 1.08
N GLN A 142 -17.26 6.59 1.09
CA GLN A 142 -16.11 5.71 1.29
C GLN A 142 -16.15 5.02 2.66
N ARG A 143 -16.43 5.79 3.72
CA ARG A 143 -16.57 5.23 5.08
C ARG A 143 -17.69 4.21 5.18
N VAL A 144 -18.83 4.47 4.54
CA VAL A 144 -19.94 3.49 4.48
C VAL A 144 -19.51 2.23 3.71
N SER A 145 -18.77 2.36 2.63
CA SER A 145 -18.24 1.23 1.84
C SER A 145 -17.29 0.35 2.68
N ILE A 146 -16.36 0.99 3.42
CA ILE A 146 -15.47 0.29 4.36
C ILE A 146 -16.29 -0.38 5.46
N GLY A 147 -17.25 0.34 6.07
CA GLY A 147 -18.13 -0.17 7.12
C GLY A 147 -18.90 -1.39 6.68
N ARG A 148 -19.40 -1.41 5.45
CA ARG A 148 -20.12 -2.56 4.86
C ARG A 148 -19.27 -3.82 4.78
N ALA A 149 -17.96 -3.69 4.59
CA ALA A 149 -17.05 -4.82 4.67
C ALA A 149 -16.78 -5.23 6.13
N LEU A 150 -16.55 -4.27 7.01
CA LEU A 150 -16.15 -4.51 8.40
C LEU A 150 -17.28 -5.10 9.28
N VAL A 151 -18.57 -4.85 8.98
CA VAL A 151 -19.69 -5.45 9.74
C VAL A 151 -19.74 -6.98 9.61
N ARG A 152 -19.14 -7.54 8.55
CA ARG A 152 -18.96 -8.98 8.40
C ARG A 152 -17.72 -9.44 9.19
N SER A 153 -17.61 -10.75 9.39
CA SER A 153 -16.40 -11.39 9.89
C SER A 153 -15.94 -12.41 8.83
N PRO A 154 -15.45 -11.95 7.68
CA PRO A 154 -15.00 -12.83 6.60
C PRO A 154 -13.66 -13.49 6.97
N GLN A 155 -13.23 -14.47 6.17
CA GLN A 155 -11.90 -15.08 6.32
C GLN A 155 -10.78 -14.10 5.96
N ILE A 156 -11.03 -13.21 4.97
CA ILE A 156 -10.10 -12.17 4.53
C ILE A 156 -10.85 -10.91 4.08
N TYR A 157 -10.27 -9.75 4.36
CA TYR A 157 -10.67 -8.47 3.79
C TYR A 157 -9.77 -8.10 2.61
N LEU A 158 -10.38 -7.74 1.49
CA LEU A 158 -9.73 -7.28 0.26
C LEU A 158 -10.09 -5.80 0.06
N MET A 159 -9.10 -4.91 0.02
CA MET A 159 -9.34 -3.47 -0.06
C MET A 159 -8.60 -2.84 -1.24
N ASP A 160 -9.35 -2.34 -2.21
CA ASP A 160 -8.82 -1.71 -3.43
C ASP A 160 -8.82 -0.19 -3.30
N GLU A 161 -7.66 0.40 -2.97
CA GLU A 161 -7.43 1.84 -2.77
C GLU A 161 -8.49 2.54 -1.89
N PRO A 162 -8.86 1.99 -0.71
CA PRO A 162 -10.04 2.42 0.04
C PRO A 162 -9.92 3.82 0.65
N LEU A 163 -8.74 4.42 0.67
CA LEU A 163 -8.52 5.76 1.26
C LEU A 163 -8.16 6.82 0.21
N SER A 164 -8.09 6.47 -1.07
CA SER A 164 -7.57 7.35 -2.14
C SER A 164 -8.41 8.61 -2.35
N SER A 165 -9.72 8.54 -2.14
CA SER A 165 -10.67 9.65 -2.35
C SER A 165 -10.88 10.56 -1.14
N LEU A 166 -10.14 10.32 -0.03
CA LEU A 166 -10.29 11.06 1.22
C LEU A 166 -9.29 12.23 1.31
N ASP A 167 -9.67 13.27 2.03
CA ASP A 167 -8.75 14.34 2.42
C ASP A 167 -7.62 13.81 3.34
N ALA A 168 -6.54 14.59 3.46
CA ALA A 168 -5.33 14.15 4.14
C ALA A 168 -5.55 13.84 5.63
N LYS A 169 -6.38 14.64 6.33
CA LYS A 169 -6.64 14.47 7.76
C LYS A 169 -7.44 13.19 7.99
N LEU A 170 -8.56 13.03 7.29
CA LEU A 170 -9.42 11.86 7.42
C LEU A 170 -8.70 10.58 7.01
N ARG A 171 -7.86 10.64 5.96
CA ARG A 171 -7.01 9.51 5.56
C ARG A 171 -6.04 9.10 6.67
N ALA A 172 -5.43 10.08 7.37
CA ALA A 172 -4.54 9.79 8.50
C ALA A 172 -5.29 9.11 9.65
N ASP A 173 -6.46 9.62 10.01
CA ASP A 173 -7.29 9.06 11.07
C ASP A 173 -7.74 7.63 10.75
N LEU A 174 -8.24 7.39 9.54
CA LEU A 174 -8.71 6.07 9.12
C LEU A 174 -7.58 5.04 8.96
N ARG A 175 -6.35 5.44 8.64
CA ARG A 175 -5.20 4.53 8.67
C ARG A 175 -4.97 3.96 10.07
N ILE A 176 -4.99 4.83 11.09
CA ILE A 176 -4.83 4.41 12.49
C ILE A 176 -5.95 3.46 12.88
N GLU A 177 -7.19 3.81 12.52
CA GLU A 177 -8.38 3.04 12.86
C GLU A 177 -8.39 1.66 12.20
N LEU A 178 -8.11 1.57 10.89
CA LEU A 178 -8.03 0.29 10.18
C LEU A 178 -6.95 -0.62 10.76
N LYS A 179 -5.79 -0.06 11.14
CA LYS A 179 -4.72 -0.82 11.78
C LYS A 179 -5.15 -1.32 13.16
N SER A 180 -5.84 -0.48 13.95
CA SER A 180 -6.38 -0.85 15.26
C SER A 180 -7.43 -1.97 15.17
N ILE A 181 -8.37 -1.86 14.23
CA ILE A 181 -9.38 -2.88 13.97
C ILE A 181 -8.73 -4.20 13.57
N GLN A 182 -7.74 -4.16 12.68
CA GLN A 182 -7.02 -5.36 12.26
C GLN A 182 -6.27 -6.01 13.44
N ALA A 183 -5.53 -5.22 14.21
CA ALA A 183 -4.80 -5.70 15.37
C ALA A 183 -5.72 -6.29 16.45
N GLY A 184 -6.85 -5.64 16.73
CA GLY A 184 -7.83 -6.08 17.73
C GLY A 184 -8.63 -7.32 17.32
N SER A 185 -8.88 -7.50 16.01
CA SER A 185 -9.64 -8.64 15.48
C SER A 185 -8.78 -9.81 15.03
N GLY A 186 -7.48 -9.61 14.84
CA GLY A 186 -6.58 -10.60 14.20
C GLY A 186 -6.93 -10.86 12.73
N ALA A 187 -7.63 -9.92 12.07
CA ALA A 187 -8.12 -10.12 10.71
C ALA A 187 -6.99 -10.22 9.69
N THR A 188 -7.10 -11.14 8.73
CA THR A 188 -6.25 -11.17 7.55
C THR A 188 -6.75 -10.11 6.56
N LEU A 189 -5.85 -9.24 6.09
CA LEU A 189 -6.21 -8.12 5.25
C LEU A 189 -5.21 -7.98 4.10
N LEU A 190 -5.71 -7.95 2.87
CA LEU A 190 -4.95 -7.62 1.68
C LEU A 190 -5.42 -6.27 1.13
N TYR A 191 -4.53 -5.32 1.17
CA TYR A 191 -4.76 -3.91 0.85
C TYR A 191 -3.96 -3.52 -0.38
N VAL A 192 -4.57 -2.80 -1.28
CA VAL A 192 -3.92 -2.31 -2.48
C VAL A 192 -3.86 -0.78 -2.44
N THR A 193 -2.71 -0.23 -2.73
CA THR A 193 -2.51 1.22 -2.79
C THR A 193 -1.34 1.60 -3.71
N HIS A 194 -1.26 2.86 -4.06
CA HIS A 194 -0.07 3.50 -4.63
C HIS A 194 0.61 4.43 -3.60
N ASP A 195 0.02 4.60 -2.39
CA ASP A 195 0.56 5.44 -1.32
C ASP A 195 1.55 4.65 -0.46
N GLN A 196 2.82 5.06 -0.52
CA GLN A 196 3.89 4.44 0.26
C GLN A 196 3.76 4.68 1.78
N ILE A 197 3.11 5.79 2.20
CA ILE A 197 2.90 6.05 3.63
C ILE A 197 1.95 5.00 4.20
N GLU A 198 0.90 4.63 3.46
CA GLU A 198 -0.01 3.55 3.84
C GLU A 198 0.75 2.23 3.98
N ALA A 199 1.60 1.88 2.99
CA ALA A 199 2.41 0.67 3.03
C ALA A 199 3.37 0.65 4.23
N MET A 200 4.06 1.77 4.50
CA MET A 200 5.04 1.83 5.60
C MET A 200 4.40 1.84 6.99
N THR A 201 3.20 2.42 7.14
CA THR A 201 2.59 2.63 8.47
C THR A 201 1.63 1.52 8.89
N MET A 202 0.94 0.89 7.95
CA MET A 202 -0.08 -0.12 8.25
C MET A 202 0.39 -1.56 8.06
N ALA A 203 1.25 -1.81 7.08
CA ALA A 203 1.55 -3.17 6.66
C ALA A 203 2.42 -3.94 7.66
N THR A 204 2.12 -5.22 7.81
CA THR A 204 3.07 -6.22 8.34
C THR A 204 3.99 -6.73 7.25
N HIS A 205 3.47 -6.81 6.01
CA HIS A 205 4.23 -7.19 4.81
C HIS A 205 3.85 -6.30 3.63
N VAL A 206 4.82 -5.98 2.79
CA VAL A 206 4.64 -5.24 1.54
C VAL A 206 5.03 -6.12 0.35
N GLY A 207 4.14 -6.21 -0.62
CA GLY A 207 4.42 -6.78 -1.94
C GLY A 207 4.58 -5.67 -2.98
N VAL A 208 5.72 -5.60 -3.65
CA VAL A 208 5.97 -4.64 -4.73
C VAL A 208 5.66 -5.30 -6.06
N LEU A 209 4.66 -4.78 -6.77
CA LEU A 209 4.24 -5.26 -8.09
C LEU A 209 4.75 -4.37 -9.21
N GLN A 210 5.20 -5.00 -10.30
CA GLN A 210 5.61 -4.35 -11.55
C GLN A 210 5.12 -5.17 -12.74
N GLN A 211 4.33 -4.58 -13.62
CA GLN A 211 3.88 -5.21 -14.87
C GLN A 211 3.36 -6.65 -14.69
N GLY A 212 2.51 -6.84 -13.68
CA GLY A 212 1.90 -8.14 -13.39
C GLY A 212 2.79 -9.12 -12.62
N ARG A 213 4.02 -8.76 -12.26
CA ARG A 213 4.96 -9.63 -11.52
C ARG A 213 5.19 -9.11 -10.11
N LEU A 214 5.36 -10.02 -9.17
CA LEU A 214 5.80 -9.70 -7.82
C LEU A 214 7.33 -9.55 -7.81
N VAL A 215 7.80 -8.31 -7.62
CA VAL A 215 9.25 -8.00 -7.63
C VAL A 215 9.89 -8.30 -6.28
N GLN A 216 9.20 -7.96 -5.19
CA GLN A 216 9.69 -8.19 -3.84
C GLN A 216 8.52 -8.34 -2.87
N PHE A 217 8.67 -9.21 -1.88
CA PHE A 217 7.74 -9.39 -0.77
C PHE A 217 8.52 -9.50 0.53
N GLY A 218 8.15 -8.75 1.56
CA GLY A 218 8.81 -8.76 2.85
C GLY A 218 8.22 -7.74 3.82
N SER A 219 8.81 -7.59 5.01
CA SER A 219 8.40 -6.52 5.91
C SER A 219 8.66 -5.14 5.29
N PRO A 220 7.90 -4.08 5.67
CA PRO A 220 8.14 -2.73 5.18
C PRO A 220 9.60 -2.29 5.34
N ARG A 221 10.20 -2.61 6.49
CA ARG A 221 11.58 -2.30 6.80
C ARG A 221 12.56 -3.02 5.88
N GLU A 222 12.35 -4.32 5.65
CA GLU A 222 13.19 -5.12 4.76
C GLU A 222 13.16 -4.60 3.33
N VAL A 223 11.97 -4.33 2.77
CA VAL A 223 11.83 -3.78 1.41
C VAL A 223 12.47 -2.38 1.30
N TYR A 224 12.42 -1.59 2.38
CA TYR A 224 13.04 -0.27 2.43
C TYR A 224 14.57 -0.33 2.53
N GLU A 225 15.10 -1.10 3.49
CA GLU A 225 16.55 -1.16 3.78
C GLU A 225 17.30 -2.05 2.76
N ASN A 226 16.67 -3.15 2.29
CA ASN A 226 17.25 -4.15 1.41
C ASN A 226 16.40 -4.37 0.14
N PRO A 227 16.18 -3.33 -0.68
CA PRO A 227 15.46 -3.49 -1.93
C PRO A 227 16.24 -4.39 -2.89
N VAL A 228 15.55 -5.31 -3.56
CA VAL A 228 16.17 -6.23 -4.54
C VAL A 228 16.56 -5.56 -5.84
N SER A 229 16.03 -4.36 -6.12
CA SER A 229 16.29 -3.62 -7.36
C SER A 229 16.06 -2.11 -7.18
N ILE A 230 16.56 -1.32 -8.14
CA ILE A 230 16.27 0.13 -8.24
C ILE A 230 14.76 0.36 -8.25
N TYR A 231 14.01 -0.49 -8.95
CA TYR A 231 12.56 -0.37 -9.00
C TYR A 231 11.94 -0.48 -7.61
N ALA A 232 12.29 -1.52 -6.84
CA ALA A 232 11.80 -1.70 -5.47
C ALA A 232 12.24 -0.54 -4.56
N ALA A 233 13.50 -0.12 -4.66
CA ALA A 233 14.06 0.99 -3.89
C ALA A 233 13.29 2.30 -4.08
N ALA A 234 12.85 2.57 -5.33
CA ALA A 234 12.12 3.79 -5.69
C ALA A 234 10.63 3.77 -5.31
N ARG A 235 10.09 2.64 -4.83
CA ARG A 235 8.67 2.53 -4.41
C ARG A 235 8.42 2.97 -2.98
N LEU A 236 9.44 2.91 -2.12
CA LEU A 236 9.34 3.29 -0.71
C LEU A 236 10.35 4.38 -0.37
N GLY A 237 9.90 5.39 0.35
CA GLY A 237 10.68 6.53 0.84
C GLY A 237 10.24 7.88 0.27
N LEU A 238 10.06 8.88 1.15
CA LEU A 238 9.76 10.28 0.83
C LEU A 238 10.76 11.18 1.59
N PRO A 239 11.63 11.88 0.85
CA PRO A 239 11.82 11.89 -0.61
C PRO A 239 12.27 10.55 -1.17
N ARG A 240 12.15 10.38 -2.50
CA ARG A 240 12.63 9.15 -3.16
C ARG A 240 14.14 9.01 -3.03
N ILE A 241 14.61 7.76 -3.09
CA ILE A 241 16.03 7.44 -3.19
C ILE A 241 16.67 8.13 -4.40
N ASN A 242 17.85 8.72 -4.20
CA ASN A 242 18.65 9.27 -5.29
C ASN A 242 19.36 8.12 -6.01
N ILE A 243 19.21 8.01 -7.32
CA ILE A 243 19.89 7.02 -8.15
C ILE A 243 20.88 7.78 -9.03
N LEU A 244 22.17 7.47 -8.88
CA LEU A 244 23.28 8.16 -9.50
C LEU A 244 24.22 7.14 -10.13
N PRO A 245 25.13 7.54 -11.07
CA PRO A 245 26.22 6.67 -11.53
C PRO A 245 27.07 6.20 -10.35
N ALA A 246 27.51 4.94 -10.37
CA ALA A 246 28.22 4.34 -9.23
C ALA A 246 29.58 4.99 -8.97
N ASP A 247 30.21 5.52 -10.01
CA ASP A 247 31.52 6.18 -9.97
C ASP A 247 31.50 7.63 -9.48
N ILE A 248 30.30 8.16 -9.17
CA ILE A 248 30.12 9.53 -8.68
C ILE A 248 30.79 9.75 -7.31
N PHE A 249 30.91 8.69 -6.51
CA PHE A 249 31.69 8.66 -5.28
C PHE A 249 32.75 7.56 -5.34
N ALA A 250 33.85 7.75 -4.64
CA ALA A 250 34.92 6.74 -4.57
C ALA A 250 34.47 5.48 -3.81
N GLY A 251 35.03 4.32 -4.13
CA GLY A 251 34.80 3.07 -3.40
C GLY A 251 33.65 2.22 -3.89
N ALA A 252 33.05 2.51 -5.06
CA ALA A 252 32.02 1.68 -5.65
C ALA A 252 32.57 0.29 -6.05
N PRO A 253 31.78 -0.81 -5.82
CA PRO A 253 32.15 -2.14 -6.30
C PRO A 253 32.31 -2.18 -7.82
N PRO A 254 33.21 -3.02 -8.37
CA PRO A 254 33.55 -3.02 -9.83
C PRO A 254 32.34 -3.34 -10.75
N ARG A 255 31.34 -4.10 -10.23
CA ARG A 255 30.11 -4.45 -10.97
C ARG A 255 29.02 -3.39 -10.84
N ALA A 256 29.17 -2.42 -9.94
CA ALA A 256 28.17 -1.38 -9.74
C ALA A 256 28.10 -0.46 -10.96
N ARG A 257 26.90 -0.17 -11.41
CA ARG A 257 26.60 0.84 -12.43
C ARG A 257 25.84 2.02 -11.83
N ASN A 258 25.05 1.75 -10.79
CA ASN A 258 24.32 2.78 -10.08
C ASN A 258 24.58 2.69 -8.57
N ILE A 259 24.59 3.85 -7.92
CA ILE A 259 24.52 4.00 -6.47
C ILE A 259 23.17 4.59 -6.09
N GLY A 260 22.51 3.98 -5.12
CA GLY A 260 21.28 4.48 -4.51
C GLY A 260 21.57 5.10 -3.15
N LEU A 261 21.17 6.35 -2.97
CA LEU A 261 21.35 7.07 -1.70
C LEU A 261 19.98 7.50 -1.16
N ARG A 262 19.59 6.97 -0.01
CA ARG A 262 18.43 7.49 0.71
C ARG A 262 18.72 8.93 1.15
N PRO A 263 17.75 9.86 1.08
CA PRO A 263 17.96 11.25 1.48
C PRO A 263 18.54 11.41 2.89
N GLU A 264 18.10 10.58 3.84
CA GLU A 264 18.58 10.54 5.23
C GLU A 264 19.95 9.85 5.39
N HIS A 265 20.43 9.16 4.36
CA HIS A 265 21.74 8.52 4.35
C HIS A 265 22.81 9.35 3.62
N ILE A 266 22.58 10.63 3.41
CA ILE A 266 23.57 11.58 2.91
C ILE A 266 24.03 12.42 4.10
N ARG A 267 25.26 12.19 4.57
CA ARG A 267 25.86 12.99 5.63
C ARG A 267 26.26 14.35 5.08
N GLN A 268 26.01 15.39 5.90
CA GLN A 268 26.39 16.77 5.63
C GLN A 268 27.54 17.16 6.52
N GLY A 269 28.39 18.10 6.06
CA GLY A 269 29.54 18.63 6.81
C GLY A 269 30.87 17.93 6.51
N SER A 270 30.84 16.78 5.83
CA SER A 270 32.05 16.04 5.40
C SER A 270 31.92 15.56 3.95
N GLY A 271 33.04 15.22 3.32
CA GLY A 271 33.08 14.72 1.95
C GLY A 271 33.30 15.81 0.89
N GLU A 272 32.54 15.74 -0.21
CA GLU A 272 32.72 16.59 -1.38
C GLU A 272 31.71 17.74 -1.42
N GLU A 273 32.12 18.87 -2.04
CA GLU A 273 31.32 20.08 -2.13
C GLU A 273 30.17 19.93 -3.11
N SER A 274 28.99 20.40 -2.69
CA SER A 274 27.75 20.43 -3.45
C SER A 274 27.06 21.77 -3.28
N LEU A 275 26.45 22.27 -4.35
CA LEU A 275 25.73 23.54 -4.34
C LEU A 275 24.27 23.30 -3.91
N VAL A 276 23.80 24.03 -2.91
CA VAL A 276 22.39 24.08 -2.53
C VAL A 276 21.62 24.87 -3.59
N THR A 277 20.74 24.20 -4.34
CA THR A 277 19.94 24.84 -5.39
C THR A 277 18.58 25.30 -4.89
N ARG A 278 18.02 24.60 -3.88
CA ARG A 278 16.71 24.91 -3.32
C ARG A 278 16.60 24.36 -1.88
N VAL A 279 15.89 25.08 -1.03
CA VAL A 279 15.59 24.70 0.36
C VAL A 279 14.07 24.65 0.52
N GLU A 280 13.54 23.55 1.08
CA GLU A 280 12.12 23.37 1.38
C GLU A 280 11.95 23.09 2.88
N HIS A 281 11.39 24.05 3.62
CA HIS A 281 11.06 23.86 5.05
C HIS A 281 9.71 23.17 5.18
N LEU A 282 9.66 22.00 5.83
CA LEU A 282 8.46 21.18 5.99
C LEU A 282 7.88 21.23 7.43
N GLY A 283 8.54 21.96 8.32
CA GLY A 283 8.16 22.12 9.70
C GLY A 283 8.95 21.19 10.63
N ASP A 284 8.90 19.90 10.42
CA ASP A 284 9.63 18.87 11.18
C ASP A 284 11.04 18.60 10.65
N GLN A 285 11.26 18.86 9.37
CA GLN A 285 12.54 18.68 8.68
C GLN A 285 12.67 19.69 7.54
N THR A 286 13.88 19.85 7.02
CA THR A 286 14.15 20.63 5.82
C THR A 286 14.70 19.73 4.72
N ARG A 287 14.17 19.85 3.49
CA ARG A 287 14.71 19.22 2.29
C ARG A 287 15.69 20.16 1.61
N LEU A 288 16.86 19.64 1.28
CA LEU A 288 17.83 20.33 0.45
C LEU A 288 17.89 19.67 -0.92
N HIS A 289 17.73 20.47 -1.95
CA HIS A 289 18.01 20.08 -3.32
C HIS A 289 19.43 20.55 -3.64
N LEU A 290 20.28 19.62 -4.02
CA LEU A 290 21.68 19.84 -4.24
C LEU A 290 22.04 19.58 -5.70
N SER A 291 22.96 20.38 -6.25
CA SER A 291 23.64 20.08 -7.50
C SER A 291 25.05 19.58 -7.20
N PHE A 292 25.31 18.31 -7.52
CA PHE A 292 26.57 17.65 -7.29
C PHE A 292 27.06 17.01 -8.58
N ARG A 293 28.20 17.44 -9.12
CA ARG A 293 28.77 16.92 -10.37
C ARG A 293 27.73 16.80 -11.51
N ASN A 294 26.93 17.86 -11.71
CA ASN A 294 25.81 17.94 -12.68
C ASN A 294 24.63 16.99 -12.42
N HIS A 295 24.56 16.34 -11.26
CA HIS A 295 23.43 15.55 -10.84
C HIS A 295 22.62 16.27 -9.77
N GLN A 296 21.30 16.08 -9.81
CA GLN A 296 20.41 16.58 -8.77
C GLN A 296 20.28 15.52 -7.66
N ILE A 297 20.50 15.94 -6.42
CA ILE A 297 20.40 15.10 -5.21
C ILE A 297 19.43 15.77 -4.25
N VAL A 298 18.59 14.97 -3.60
CA VAL A 298 17.73 15.42 -2.52
C VAL A 298 18.23 14.80 -1.21
N THR A 299 18.47 15.62 -0.21
CA THR A 299 18.77 15.17 1.15
C THR A 299 17.84 15.84 2.16
N VAL A 300 17.80 15.33 3.37
CA VAL A 300 17.06 15.90 4.49
C VAL A 300 18.01 16.36 5.58
N THR A 301 17.65 17.43 6.26
CA THR A 301 18.43 18.01 7.34
C THR A 301 17.48 18.53 8.44
N ASP A 302 18.06 19.05 9.51
CA ASP A 302 17.34 19.64 10.64
C ASP A 302 16.36 20.74 10.17
N ALA A 303 15.21 20.83 10.86
CA ALA A 303 14.18 21.82 10.57
C ALA A 303 14.68 23.26 10.64
N HIS A 304 15.67 23.51 11.51
CA HIS A 304 16.23 24.84 11.79
C HIS A 304 17.55 25.10 11.08
N THR A 305 17.88 24.38 10.00
CA THR A 305 19.11 24.62 9.22
C THR A 305 19.21 26.08 8.78
N ALA A 306 20.43 26.64 8.86
CA ALA A 306 20.73 27.98 8.34
C ALA A 306 21.05 28.02 6.84
N LEU A 307 21.12 26.85 6.18
CA LEU A 307 21.48 26.73 4.76
C LEU A 307 20.44 27.40 3.85
N ARG A 308 20.95 28.08 2.83
CA ARG A 308 20.15 28.80 1.82
C ARG A 308 20.52 28.35 0.42
N SER A 309 19.66 28.67 -0.54
CA SER A 309 20.00 28.51 -1.95
C SER A 309 21.24 29.36 -2.30
N GLY A 310 22.21 28.75 -2.97
CA GLY A 310 23.51 29.33 -3.29
C GLY A 310 24.65 28.93 -2.33
N ASP A 311 24.32 28.36 -1.17
CA ASP A 311 25.34 27.89 -0.24
C ASP A 311 26.05 26.63 -0.74
N ILE A 312 27.28 26.42 -0.32
CA ILE A 312 28.04 25.19 -0.57
C ILE A 312 27.98 24.33 0.70
N VAL A 313 27.60 23.06 0.52
CA VAL A 313 27.58 22.07 1.60
C VAL A 313 28.41 20.85 1.18
N LYS A 314 29.23 20.33 2.09
CA LYS A 314 29.94 19.08 1.87
C LYS A 314 29.03 17.91 2.14
N ILE A 315 29.06 16.90 1.26
CA ILE A 315 28.25 15.69 1.37
C ILE A 315 29.08 14.44 1.20
N GLU A 316 28.72 13.39 1.91
CA GLU A 316 29.28 12.05 1.73
C GLU A 316 28.18 10.97 1.82
N PRO A 317 28.31 9.86 1.06
CA PRO A 317 27.36 8.77 1.14
C PRO A 317 27.53 7.99 2.47
N ASN A 318 26.40 7.71 3.13
CA ASN A 318 26.34 6.81 4.26
C ASN A 318 25.36 5.68 3.92
N LYS A 319 25.76 4.40 4.13
CA LYS A 319 24.97 3.22 3.78
C LYS A 319 24.48 3.21 2.31
N PRO A 320 25.39 3.35 1.31
CA PRO A 320 25.00 3.33 -0.07
C PRO A 320 24.47 1.96 -0.49
N LEU A 321 23.52 1.97 -1.43
CA LEU A 321 23.01 0.77 -2.08
C LEU A 321 23.60 0.73 -3.49
N TYR A 322 24.21 -0.41 -3.88
CA TYR A 322 24.79 -0.53 -5.22
C TYR A 322 23.92 -1.45 -6.10
N PHE A 323 23.82 -1.09 -7.37
CA PHE A 323 23.04 -1.84 -8.35
C PHE A 323 23.88 -2.08 -9.62
N ASP A 324 23.64 -3.24 -10.25
CA ASP A 324 24.28 -3.61 -11.52
C ASP A 324 23.64 -2.91 -12.74
N ALA A 325 24.00 -3.36 -13.95
CA ALA A 325 23.51 -2.82 -15.20
C ALA A 325 22.00 -3.09 -15.42
N GLU A 326 21.49 -4.16 -14.90
CA GLU A 326 20.08 -4.57 -14.93
C GLU A 326 19.25 -3.89 -13.83
N GLY A 327 19.89 -3.10 -12.96
CA GLY A 327 19.29 -2.42 -11.82
C GLY A 327 18.98 -3.36 -10.64
N MET A 328 19.62 -4.53 -10.59
CA MET A 328 19.52 -5.47 -9.49
C MET A 328 20.51 -5.11 -8.37
N ARG A 329 20.11 -5.36 -7.13
CA ARG A 329 20.90 -5.06 -5.94
C ARG A 329 22.16 -5.93 -5.91
N LEU A 330 23.32 -5.30 -5.73
CA LEU A 330 24.57 -5.97 -5.40
C LEU A 330 24.67 -6.18 -3.87
N ALA A 331 25.15 -7.37 -3.49
CA ALA A 331 25.32 -7.76 -2.08
C ALA A 331 26.42 -6.93 -1.39
#